data_838654b9088e447de0290894d034d18b
#
_entry.id   838654b9088e447de0290894d034d18b
#
_cell.length_a   1.000
_cell.length_b   1.000
_cell.length_c   1.000
_cell.angle_alpha   90.00
_cell.angle_beta   90.00
_cell.angle_gamma   90.00
#
_symmetry.space_group_name_H-M   'P 1'
#
loop_
_entity.id
_entity.type
_entity.pdbx_description
1 polymer ?
#
loop_
_entity_poly.entity_id
_entity_poly.type
_entity_poly.pdbx_seq_one_letter_code
_entity_poly.pdbx_strand_id
1 'polypeptide(L)'
;MGKILVFSDSHGYSNYMNKAIEMNDDADMMIHLGDGAYDLSHLFPEHPSTPLVFIEGNGEEGGWVRIDRMHPPLKFGLAEFEGKKIFMSHGHCYDVKYGLSRLIAAGYEKGADIILFGHTHKPFNKYIPEGTYLDYIGETDRPLLVFNPGSIGMGPNYSFGLLCFSEGEVLASHGNF
;
A
#
# COMPACT_ATOMS: atom_id res chain seq x y z
N MET A 1 -16.69 5.03 -10.24
CA MET A 1 -15.83 5.75 -9.25
C MET A 1 -15.38 4.69 -8.25
N GLY A 2 -14.09 4.41 -8.21
CA GLY A 2 -13.53 3.35 -7.36
C GLY A 2 -12.78 3.92 -6.17
N LYS A 3 -12.71 3.18 -5.05
CA LYS A 3 -12.04 3.59 -3.82
C LYS A 3 -11.24 2.45 -3.21
N ILE A 4 -9.96 2.71 -2.92
CA ILE A 4 -9.08 1.76 -2.24
C ILE A 4 -8.63 2.37 -0.91
N LEU A 5 -8.76 1.58 0.18
CA LEU A 5 -8.12 1.85 1.46
C LEU A 5 -6.74 1.20 1.49
N VAL A 6 -5.72 1.95 1.92
CA VAL A 6 -4.35 1.47 2.00
C VAL A 6 -3.83 1.59 3.42
N PHE A 7 -3.36 0.47 3.98
CA PHE A 7 -2.77 0.38 5.31
C PHE A 7 -1.34 -0.16 5.25
N SER A 8 -0.58 0.13 6.27
CA SER A 8 0.75 -0.46 6.52
C SER A 8 1.11 -0.37 7.99
N ASP A 9 1.99 -1.26 8.43
CA ASP A 9 2.70 -1.13 9.70
C ASP A 9 1.74 -0.99 10.91
N SER A 10 0.77 -1.91 11.04
CA SER A 10 -0.19 -1.94 12.16
C SER A 10 0.40 -2.53 13.45
N HIS A 11 1.38 -3.43 13.35
CA HIS A 11 2.19 -3.95 14.46
C HIS A 11 1.41 -4.40 15.70
N GLY A 12 0.25 -5.02 15.54
CA GLY A 12 -0.61 -5.48 16.65
C GLY A 12 -1.65 -4.46 17.12
N TYR A 13 -1.77 -3.30 16.45
CA TYR A 13 -2.71 -2.24 16.83
C TYR A 13 -3.79 -2.02 15.76
N SER A 14 -4.81 -2.87 15.77
CA SER A 14 -5.90 -2.85 14.78
C SER A 14 -6.99 -1.79 15.02
N ASN A 15 -7.05 -1.15 16.20
CA ASN A 15 -8.15 -0.27 16.59
C ASN A 15 -8.38 0.91 15.62
N TYR A 16 -7.32 1.56 15.15
CA TYR A 16 -7.43 2.67 14.21
C TYR A 16 -7.73 2.18 12.79
N MET A 17 -7.26 0.98 12.44
CA MET A 17 -7.59 0.34 11.17
C MET A 17 -9.08 0.03 11.07
N ASN A 18 -9.70 -0.53 12.14
CA ASN A 18 -11.14 -0.75 12.22
C ASN A 18 -11.92 0.55 12.06
N LYS A 19 -11.51 1.62 12.76
CA LYS A 19 -12.16 2.94 12.63
C LYS A 19 -12.03 3.50 11.21
N ALA A 20 -10.88 3.35 10.56
CA ALA A 20 -10.69 3.80 9.19
C ALA A 20 -11.61 3.04 8.22
N ILE A 21 -11.80 1.74 8.42
CA ILE A 21 -12.71 0.92 7.62
C ILE A 21 -14.17 1.34 7.85
N GLU A 22 -14.58 1.51 9.11
CA GLU A 22 -15.94 1.98 9.46
C GLU A 22 -16.26 3.35 8.84
N MET A 23 -15.28 4.25 8.79
CA MET A 23 -15.41 5.58 8.17
C MET A 23 -15.42 5.56 6.64
N ASN A 24 -15.07 4.43 6.04
CA ASN A 24 -14.93 4.23 4.61
C ASN A 24 -15.53 2.88 4.19
N ASP A 25 -16.75 2.59 4.64
CA ASP A 25 -17.48 1.35 4.39
C ASP A 25 -17.85 1.14 2.91
N ASP A 26 -17.70 2.20 2.11
CA ASP A 26 -17.87 2.26 0.67
C ASP A 26 -16.59 1.89 -0.12
N ALA A 27 -15.52 1.44 0.55
CA ALA A 27 -14.29 1.04 -0.12
C ALA A 27 -14.49 -0.26 -0.94
N ASP A 28 -14.07 -0.26 -2.19
CA ASP A 28 -14.15 -1.41 -3.09
C ASP A 28 -13.04 -2.43 -2.86
N MET A 29 -11.92 -2.00 -2.25
CA MET A 29 -10.76 -2.84 -1.97
C MET A 29 -9.98 -2.30 -0.77
N MET A 30 -9.33 -3.20 -0.04
CA MET A 30 -8.34 -2.89 0.98
C MET A 30 -6.97 -3.45 0.58
N ILE A 31 -5.91 -2.70 0.87
CA ILE A 31 -4.52 -3.13 0.69
C ILE A 31 -3.79 -2.93 2.01
N HIS A 32 -3.10 -3.99 2.48
CA HIS A 32 -2.18 -3.88 3.61
C HIS A 32 -0.76 -4.20 3.16
N LEU A 33 0.15 -3.26 3.35
CA LEU A 33 1.51 -3.28 2.81
C LEU A 33 2.56 -3.93 3.74
N GLY A 34 2.12 -4.73 4.71
CA GLY A 34 3.00 -5.52 5.57
C GLY A 34 3.15 -5.01 7.00
N ASP A 35 3.80 -5.82 7.82
CA ASP A 35 3.97 -5.64 9.27
C ASP A 35 2.63 -5.53 10.02
N GLY A 36 1.70 -6.45 9.70
CA GLY A 36 0.35 -6.43 10.27
C GLY A 36 -0.50 -7.67 10.00
N ALA A 37 0.09 -8.79 9.60
CA ALA A 37 -0.64 -10.01 9.27
C ALA A 37 -1.53 -10.51 10.43
N TYR A 38 -1.06 -10.38 11.67
CA TYR A 38 -1.82 -10.78 12.85
C TYR A 38 -3.11 -9.95 13.00
N ASP A 39 -3.04 -8.65 12.74
CA ASP A 39 -4.18 -7.74 12.87
C ASP A 39 -5.29 -8.06 11.86
N LEU A 40 -4.88 -8.44 10.65
CA LEU A 40 -5.81 -8.80 9.58
C LEU A 40 -6.64 -10.04 9.91
N SER A 41 -6.10 -11.00 10.67
CA SER A 41 -6.85 -12.19 11.07
C SER A 41 -8.07 -11.88 11.93
N HIS A 42 -8.06 -10.76 12.63
CA HIS A 42 -9.19 -10.27 13.43
C HIS A 42 -10.20 -9.45 12.61
N LEU A 43 -9.77 -8.84 11.50
CA LEU A 43 -10.66 -8.03 10.64
C LEU A 43 -11.55 -8.88 9.73
N PHE A 44 -11.08 -10.05 9.31
CA PHE A 44 -11.80 -10.89 8.35
C PHE A 44 -13.20 -11.31 8.75
N PRO A 45 -13.49 -11.63 10.03
CA PRO A 45 -14.83 -11.97 10.46
C PRO A 45 -15.83 -10.81 10.34
N GLU A 46 -15.33 -9.57 10.39
CA GLU A 46 -16.16 -8.36 10.45
C GLU A 46 -16.42 -7.76 9.05
N HIS A 47 -15.47 -7.95 8.12
CA HIS A 47 -15.53 -7.39 6.75
C HIS A 47 -15.27 -8.45 5.65
N PRO A 48 -16.03 -9.54 5.59
CA PRO A 48 -15.73 -10.70 4.73
C PRO A 48 -15.95 -10.45 3.23
N SER A 49 -16.64 -9.36 2.86
CA SER A 49 -17.04 -9.07 1.47
C SER A 49 -16.09 -8.13 0.72
N THR A 50 -15.29 -7.32 1.43
CA THR A 50 -14.35 -6.40 0.77
C THR A 50 -13.05 -7.12 0.43
N PRO A 51 -12.66 -7.16 -0.85
CA PRO A 51 -11.39 -7.75 -1.27
C PRO A 51 -10.21 -7.14 -0.50
N LEU A 52 -9.32 -8.00 0.01
CA LEU A 52 -8.11 -7.57 0.70
C LEU A 52 -6.88 -8.16 0.01
N VAL A 53 -5.93 -7.29 -0.33
CA VAL A 53 -4.58 -7.66 -0.77
C VAL A 53 -3.60 -7.42 0.38
N PHE A 54 -2.82 -8.45 0.70
CA PHE A 54 -1.79 -8.38 1.74
C PHE A 54 -0.40 -8.60 1.16
N ILE A 55 0.53 -7.71 1.51
CA ILE A 55 1.95 -7.80 1.17
C ILE A 55 2.74 -8.12 2.43
N GLU A 56 3.68 -9.06 2.35
CA GLU A 56 4.55 -9.44 3.47
C GLU A 56 5.54 -8.32 3.80
N GLY A 57 5.59 -7.94 5.08
CA GLY A 57 6.60 -7.06 5.63
C GLY A 57 7.77 -7.84 6.24
N ASN A 58 8.78 -7.16 6.77
CA ASN A 58 9.88 -7.81 7.44
C ASN A 58 9.49 -8.43 8.80
N GLY A 59 8.39 -7.99 9.39
CA GLY A 59 7.81 -8.58 10.60
C GLY A 59 7.19 -9.96 10.38
N GLU A 60 6.77 -10.29 9.15
CA GLU A 60 6.25 -11.58 8.75
C GLU A 60 7.34 -12.55 8.25
N GLU A 61 8.56 -12.07 7.95
CA GLU A 61 9.67 -12.93 7.53
C GLU A 61 10.00 -13.98 8.61
N GLY A 62 9.78 -15.23 8.30
CA GLY A 62 9.99 -16.35 9.24
C GLY A 62 8.75 -17.22 9.46
N GLY A 63 7.63 -16.91 8.85
CA GLY A 63 6.49 -17.83 8.73
C GLY A 63 5.67 -18.07 10.00
N TRP A 64 5.74 -17.18 10.99
CA TRP A 64 5.03 -17.34 12.26
C TRP A 64 3.54 -16.99 12.20
N VAL A 65 3.09 -16.30 11.14
CA VAL A 65 1.69 -15.92 10.97
C VAL A 65 1.10 -16.61 9.75
N ARG A 66 0.26 -17.62 9.98
CA ARG A 66 -0.60 -18.20 8.94
C ARG A 66 -1.93 -17.46 8.92
N ILE A 67 -2.21 -16.77 7.82
CA ILE A 67 -3.55 -16.30 7.51
C ILE A 67 -4.20 -17.41 6.69
N ASP A 68 -4.98 -18.28 7.34
CA ASP A 68 -5.51 -19.55 6.76
C ASP A 68 -6.42 -19.40 5.53
N ARG A 69 -6.73 -18.19 5.10
CA ARG A 69 -7.64 -17.90 3.98
C ARG A 69 -7.08 -16.96 2.93
N MET A 70 -5.86 -16.49 3.09
CA MET A 70 -5.18 -15.66 2.08
C MET A 70 -4.20 -16.51 1.27
N HIS A 71 -4.01 -16.13 0.03
CA HIS A 71 -2.88 -16.61 -0.77
C HIS A 71 -1.57 -16.39 0.02
N PRO A 72 -0.53 -17.21 -0.21
CA PRO A 72 0.73 -17.03 0.48
C PRO A 72 1.16 -15.56 0.36
N PRO A 73 1.67 -14.96 1.45
CA PRO A 73 2.05 -13.56 1.45
C PRO A 73 3.07 -13.29 0.35
N LEU A 74 2.87 -12.19 -0.35
CA LEU A 74 3.70 -11.81 -1.48
C LEU A 74 4.73 -10.76 -1.04
N LYS A 75 5.99 -10.94 -1.39
CA LYS A 75 7.04 -9.92 -1.16
C LYS A 75 6.79 -8.65 -1.99
N PHE A 76 6.10 -8.79 -3.10
CA PHE A 76 5.52 -7.70 -3.89
C PHE A 76 4.24 -8.21 -4.57
N GLY A 77 3.33 -7.31 -4.87
CA GLY A 77 2.10 -7.60 -5.59
C GLY A 77 1.94 -6.70 -6.82
N LEU A 78 1.19 -7.20 -7.78
CA LEU A 78 0.68 -6.44 -8.91
C LEU A 78 -0.83 -6.60 -8.92
N ALA A 79 -1.54 -5.49 -9.02
CA ALA A 79 -2.99 -5.48 -9.21
C ALA A 79 -3.33 -4.50 -10.34
N GLU A 80 -4.52 -4.67 -10.89
CA GLU A 80 -5.13 -3.71 -11.79
C GLU A 80 -6.46 -3.27 -11.21
N PHE A 81 -6.68 -1.96 -11.12
CA PHE A 81 -7.89 -1.39 -10.59
C PHE A 81 -8.25 -0.11 -11.37
N GLU A 82 -9.49 -0.03 -11.87
CA GLU A 82 -9.96 1.09 -12.70
C GLU A 82 -9.00 1.44 -13.86
N GLY A 83 -8.40 0.42 -14.49
CA GLY A 83 -7.46 0.57 -15.62
C GLY A 83 -6.06 1.05 -15.23
N LYS A 84 -5.75 1.19 -13.93
CA LYS A 84 -4.41 1.53 -13.43
C LYS A 84 -3.71 0.29 -12.90
N LYS A 85 -2.43 0.13 -13.23
CA LYS A 85 -1.57 -0.91 -12.69
C LYS A 85 -0.92 -0.44 -11.39
N ILE A 86 -1.10 -1.21 -10.33
CA ILE A 86 -0.62 -0.92 -8.99
C ILE A 86 0.47 -1.92 -8.63
N PHE A 87 1.69 -1.42 -8.42
CA PHE A 87 2.78 -2.18 -7.82
C PHE A 87 2.78 -1.96 -6.31
N MET A 88 2.84 -3.04 -5.54
CA MET A 88 2.78 -3.02 -4.09
C MET A 88 3.98 -3.74 -3.49
N SER A 89 4.62 -3.15 -2.49
CA SER A 89 5.67 -3.78 -1.70
C SER A 89 5.69 -3.18 -0.31
N HIS A 90 6.10 -3.95 0.70
CA HIS A 90 6.41 -3.33 1.99
C HIS A 90 7.58 -2.34 1.90
N GLY A 91 8.56 -2.62 1.05
CA GLY A 91 9.67 -1.70 0.77
C GLY A 91 11.01 -2.08 1.41
N HIS A 92 11.03 -2.93 2.43
CA HIS A 92 12.27 -3.35 3.09
C HIS A 92 13.28 -3.98 2.12
N CYS A 93 12.83 -4.78 1.14
CA CYS A 93 13.68 -5.38 0.11
C CYS A 93 14.26 -4.37 -0.89
N TYR A 94 13.76 -3.13 -0.89
CA TYR A 94 14.19 -2.04 -1.78
C TYR A 94 14.94 -0.94 -1.05
N ASP A 95 15.28 -1.14 0.23
CA ASP A 95 16.03 -0.17 1.05
C ASP A 95 15.36 1.21 1.16
N VAL A 96 14.02 1.27 1.19
CA VAL A 96 13.23 2.53 1.12
C VAL A 96 13.52 3.53 2.25
N LYS A 97 14.15 3.10 3.34
CA LYS A 97 14.62 4.00 4.41
C LYS A 97 15.80 4.88 3.98
N TYR A 98 16.52 4.48 2.93
CA TYR A 98 17.69 5.20 2.41
C TYR A 98 17.40 5.90 1.07
N GLY A 99 16.30 5.58 0.40
CA GLY A 99 15.88 6.20 -0.85
C GLY A 99 14.88 5.36 -1.63
N LEU A 100 14.19 5.99 -2.56
CA LEU A 100 13.09 5.35 -3.30
C LEU A 100 13.49 4.87 -4.72
N SER A 101 14.71 5.18 -5.20
CA SER A 101 15.08 4.93 -6.59
C SER A 101 14.95 3.46 -6.99
N ARG A 102 15.34 2.52 -6.12
CA ARG A 102 15.22 1.07 -6.38
C ARG A 102 13.77 0.60 -6.46
N LEU A 103 12.93 1.07 -5.53
CA LEU A 103 11.50 0.75 -5.51
C LEU A 103 10.81 1.28 -6.76
N ILE A 104 11.09 2.55 -7.11
CA ILE A 104 10.52 3.21 -8.27
C ILE A 104 10.93 2.48 -9.56
N ALA A 105 12.21 2.14 -9.71
CA ALA A 105 12.69 1.38 -10.86
C ALA A 105 11.97 0.03 -10.99
N ALA A 106 11.85 -0.73 -9.89
CA ALA A 106 11.19 -2.03 -9.90
C ALA A 106 9.70 -1.94 -10.29
N GLY A 107 8.97 -0.95 -9.78
CA GLY A 107 7.56 -0.74 -10.15
C GLY A 107 7.42 -0.25 -11.59
N TYR A 108 8.29 0.67 -12.01
CA TYR A 108 8.28 1.21 -13.38
C TYR A 108 8.54 0.12 -14.43
N GLU A 109 9.54 -0.74 -14.24
CA GLU A 109 9.84 -1.89 -15.11
C GLU A 109 8.66 -2.84 -15.27
N LYS A 110 7.81 -2.96 -14.24
CA LYS A 110 6.59 -3.79 -14.26
C LYS A 110 5.37 -3.09 -14.90
N GLY A 111 5.57 -1.86 -15.39
CA GLY A 111 4.52 -1.09 -16.05
C GLY A 111 3.53 -0.45 -15.06
N ALA A 112 3.91 -0.24 -13.82
CA ALA A 112 3.03 0.37 -12.83
C ALA A 112 2.75 1.84 -13.14
N ASP A 113 1.49 2.26 -12.89
CA ASP A 113 1.05 3.66 -12.84
C ASP A 113 1.11 4.18 -11.40
N ILE A 114 0.95 3.26 -10.42
CA ILE A 114 0.93 3.56 -8.99
C ILE A 114 1.90 2.60 -8.28
N ILE A 115 2.75 3.14 -7.41
CA ILE A 115 3.64 2.39 -6.53
C ILE A 115 3.24 2.64 -5.09
N LEU A 116 2.86 1.59 -4.36
CA LEU A 116 2.51 1.62 -2.95
C LEU A 116 3.61 0.96 -2.11
N PHE A 117 3.98 1.60 -1.01
CA PHE A 117 4.99 1.04 -0.09
C PHE A 117 4.74 1.45 1.37
N GLY A 118 5.29 0.71 2.32
CA GLY A 118 5.23 0.93 3.77
C GLY A 118 6.61 1.12 4.40
N HIS A 119 6.87 0.43 5.52
CA HIS A 119 8.16 0.27 6.20
C HIS A 119 8.78 1.53 6.82
N THR A 120 8.58 2.71 6.23
CA THR A 120 9.16 3.94 6.75
C THR A 120 8.37 4.54 7.91
N HIS A 121 7.12 4.09 8.10
CA HIS A 121 6.12 4.64 9.02
C HIS A 121 5.79 6.13 8.78
N LYS A 122 6.18 6.67 7.63
CA LYS A 122 6.00 8.08 7.30
C LYS A 122 5.09 8.21 6.08
N PRO A 123 4.00 8.98 6.17
CA PRO A 123 3.18 9.29 5.02
C PRO A 123 4.03 9.92 3.90
N PHE A 124 3.78 9.46 2.67
CA PHE A 124 4.46 9.98 1.49
C PHE A 124 3.51 9.97 0.30
N ASN A 125 3.49 11.07 -0.46
CA ASN A 125 2.69 11.19 -1.68
C ASN A 125 3.46 12.02 -2.69
N LYS A 126 3.79 11.43 -3.82
CA LYS A 126 4.52 12.12 -4.90
C LYS A 126 4.02 11.69 -6.26
N TYR A 127 3.54 12.66 -7.02
CA TYR A 127 3.31 12.51 -8.45
C TYR A 127 4.60 12.84 -9.22
N ILE A 128 4.96 11.98 -10.15
CA ILE A 128 6.11 12.11 -11.03
C ILE A 128 5.56 12.24 -12.45
N PRO A 129 5.68 13.42 -13.10
CA PRO A 129 5.24 13.62 -14.48
C PRO A 129 6.03 12.76 -15.47
N GLU A 130 5.42 12.45 -16.61
CA GLU A 130 6.11 11.99 -17.81
C GLU A 130 7.25 12.96 -18.19
N GLY A 131 8.34 12.45 -18.74
CA GLY A 131 9.53 13.24 -19.07
C GLY A 131 10.44 13.54 -17.88
N THR A 132 10.16 13.00 -16.69
CA THR A 132 11.02 13.18 -15.52
C THR A 132 12.22 12.22 -15.59
N TYR A 133 13.45 12.76 -15.43
CA TYR A 133 14.64 11.92 -15.33
C TYR A 133 14.75 11.30 -13.94
N LEU A 134 14.86 9.96 -13.89
CA LEU A 134 14.98 9.17 -12.67
C LEU A 134 16.21 8.26 -12.73
N ASP A 135 16.86 8.07 -11.57
CA ASP A 135 17.94 7.10 -11.44
C ASP A 135 17.45 5.68 -11.80
N TYR A 136 18.29 4.91 -12.48
CA TYR A 136 18.03 3.53 -12.96
C TYR A 136 16.97 3.40 -14.08
N ILE A 137 16.25 4.48 -14.44
CA ILE A 137 15.19 4.46 -15.45
C ILE A 137 15.59 5.32 -16.66
N GLY A 138 16.16 6.49 -16.41
CA GLY A 138 16.30 7.57 -17.39
C GLY A 138 15.05 8.46 -17.42
N GLU A 139 14.70 8.96 -18.58
CA GLU A 139 13.49 9.78 -18.78
C GLU A 139 12.24 8.90 -18.80
N THR A 140 11.21 9.28 -18.01
CA THR A 140 9.96 8.51 -17.91
C THR A 140 9.09 8.74 -19.14
N ASP A 141 8.50 7.67 -19.71
CA ASP A 141 7.57 7.69 -20.84
C ASP A 141 6.08 7.74 -20.42
N ARG A 142 5.83 7.82 -19.10
CA ARG A 142 4.51 7.93 -18.50
C ARG A 142 4.56 8.53 -17.11
N PRO A 143 3.45 9.11 -16.62
CA PRO A 143 3.38 9.58 -15.25
C PRO A 143 3.36 8.42 -14.24
N LEU A 144 3.77 8.70 -13.00
CA LEU A 144 3.82 7.73 -11.92
C LEU A 144 3.38 8.36 -10.60
N LEU A 145 2.53 7.67 -9.84
CA LEU A 145 2.20 8.02 -8.47
C LEU A 145 2.97 7.11 -7.51
N VAL A 146 3.71 7.70 -6.57
CA VAL A 146 4.42 6.97 -5.50
C VAL A 146 3.82 7.36 -4.16
N PHE A 147 3.32 6.35 -3.41
CA PHE A 147 2.52 6.61 -2.23
C PHE A 147 2.86 5.64 -1.08
N ASN A 148 2.92 6.19 0.15
CA ASN A 148 3.03 5.44 1.39
C ASN A 148 1.95 5.94 2.35
N PRO A 149 1.09 5.06 2.88
CA PRO A 149 0.01 5.46 3.79
C PRO A 149 0.51 5.95 5.16
N GLY A 150 1.79 5.74 5.48
CA GLY A 150 2.33 5.88 6.83
C GLY A 150 2.11 4.61 7.64
N SER A 151 2.01 4.72 8.95
CA SER A 151 1.70 3.60 9.85
C SER A 151 0.36 3.82 10.53
N ILE A 152 -0.49 2.79 10.52
CA ILE A 152 -1.79 2.81 11.21
C ILE A 152 -1.66 2.38 12.68
N GLY A 153 -0.54 1.76 13.08
CA GLY A 153 -0.34 1.23 14.43
C GLY A 153 0.79 1.85 15.22
N MET A 154 1.71 2.57 14.58
CA MET A 154 2.92 3.08 15.24
C MET A 154 3.22 4.53 14.86
N GLY A 155 3.82 5.26 15.80
CA GLY A 155 4.28 6.62 15.59
C GLY A 155 3.39 7.68 16.25
N PRO A 156 3.75 8.95 16.12
CA PRO A 156 3.02 10.05 16.75
C PRO A 156 1.69 10.38 16.06
N ASN A 157 1.53 9.98 14.80
CA ASN A 157 0.32 10.20 14.00
C ASN A 157 -0.04 8.90 13.30
N TYR A 158 -1.16 8.31 13.69
CA TYR A 158 -1.71 7.13 13.03
C TYR A 158 -2.34 7.55 11.70
N SER A 159 -1.90 6.94 10.61
CA SER A 159 -2.33 7.33 9.27
C SER A 159 -2.66 6.15 8.38
N PHE A 160 -3.51 6.39 7.39
CA PHE A 160 -3.88 5.46 6.34
C PHE A 160 -3.99 6.19 5.00
N GLY A 161 -4.04 5.44 3.92
CA GLY A 161 -4.18 5.97 2.57
C GLY A 161 -5.58 5.81 2.01
N LEU A 162 -5.97 6.76 1.18
CA LEU A 162 -7.16 6.72 0.34
C LEU A 162 -6.73 6.95 -1.10
N LEU A 163 -7.08 6.01 -1.99
CA LEU A 163 -6.95 6.20 -3.43
C LEU A 163 -8.36 6.25 -4.01
N CYS A 164 -8.74 7.39 -4.57
CA CYS A 164 -10.04 7.59 -5.22
C CYS A 164 -9.83 7.69 -6.73
N PHE A 165 -10.56 6.86 -7.48
CA PHE A 165 -10.45 6.75 -8.94
C PHE A 165 -11.70 7.34 -9.59
N SER A 166 -11.52 8.21 -10.55
CA SER A 166 -12.60 8.81 -11.34
C SER A 166 -12.09 9.21 -12.72
N GLU A 167 -12.80 8.83 -13.77
CA GLU A 167 -12.53 9.24 -15.16
C GLU A 167 -11.09 8.98 -15.63
N GLY A 168 -10.47 7.88 -15.15
CA GLY A 168 -9.09 7.52 -15.49
C GLY A 168 -8.01 8.23 -14.67
N GLU A 169 -8.40 9.15 -13.78
CA GLU A 169 -7.51 9.82 -12.84
C GLU A 169 -7.52 9.13 -11.47
N VAL A 170 -6.46 9.32 -10.70
CA VAL A 170 -6.35 8.87 -9.32
C VAL A 170 -5.96 10.01 -8.40
N LEU A 171 -6.73 10.21 -7.34
CA LEU A 171 -6.41 11.11 -6.24
C LEU A 171 -5.98 10.30 -5.03
N ALA A 172 -4.72 10.49 -4.59
CA ALA A 172 -4.20 9.88 -3.37
C ALA A 172 -4.18 10.89 -2.23
N SER A 173 -4.67 10.49 -1.07
CA SER A 173 -4.70 11.31 0.14
C SER A 173 -4.44 10.48 1.40
N HIS A 174 -4.13 11.15 2.51
CA HIS A 174 -3.95 10.54 3.82
C HIS A 174 -5.10 10.90 4.75
N GLY A 175 -5.66 9.89 5.43
CA GLY A 175 -6.45 10.08 6.63
C GLY A 175 -5.58 9.92 7.88
N ASN A 176 -5.91 10.62 8.97
CA ASN A 176 -5.17 10.62 10.23
C ASN A 176 -6.11 10.53 11.43
N PHE A 177 -5.58 10.01 12.55
CA PHE A 177 -6.24 9.97 13.86
C PHE A 177 -5.43 10.71 14.92
#